data_cc284ea7e4a1e6a9bb2a4fdc84245b35
#
_entry.id   cc284ea7e4a1e6a9bb2a4fdc84245b35
#
_cell.length_a   1.000
_cell.length_b   1.000
_cell.length_c   1.000
_cell.angle_alpha   90.00
_cell.angle_beta   90.00
_cell.angle_gamma   90.00
#
_symmetry.space_group_name_H-M   'P 1'
#
loop_
_entity.id
_entity.type
_entity.pdbx_description
1 polymer ?
#
loop_
_entity_poly.entity_id
_entity_poly.type
_entity_poly.pdbx_seq_one_letter_code
_entity_poly.pdbx_strand_id
1 'polypeptide(L)'
;MVRSKLNGTIPVAYLNIRGATVVAVFLDSAFGDLSPENRTGTYAAIQAAAARQGFQGDVVALWEDVSGRTQFIAPPQQRPFFQVVSYGQLRAQVNGTLSC
;
A
#
# COMPACT_ATOMS: atom_id res chain seq x y z
N MET A 1 -1.78 17.37 11.60
CA MET A 1 -0.58 16.54 11.55
C MET A 1 -0.78 15.41 10.59
N VAL A 2 -0.01 15.42 9.57
CA VAL A 2 -0.13 14.40 8.56
C VAL A 2 0.18 13.02 9.11
N ARG A 3 1.15 12.94 9.97
CA ARG A 3 1.57 11.64 10.49
C ARG A 3 0.50 10.93 11.29
N SER A 4 -0.56 11.62 11.70
CA SER A 4 -1.66 10.96 12.39
C SER A 4 -2.30 9.89 11.50
N LYS A 5 -2.18 10.03 10.19
CA LYS A 5 -2.68 9.01 9.25
C LYS A 5 -1.92 7.71 9.36
N LEU A 6 -0.68 7.76 9.85
CA LEU A 6 0.16 6.59 9.94
C LEU A 6 0.36 6.11 11.36
N ASN A 7 -0.32 6.75 12.33
CA ASN A 7 -0.28 6.29 13.71
C ASN A 7 -1.16 5.06 13.86
N GLY A 8 -0.63 4.06 14.51
CA GLY A 8 -1.35 2.82 14.72
C GLY A 8 -1.01 1.79 13.64
N THR A 9 -1.99 1.06 13.17
CA THR A 9 -1.77 -0.04 12.26
C THR A 9 -2.40 0.21 10.91
N ILE A 10 -1.72 -0.29 9.88
CA ILE A 10 -2.22 -0.27 8.51
C ILE A 10 -2.46 -1.70 8.09
N PRO A 11 -3.65 -2.04 7.56
CA PRO A 11 -3.87 -3.40 7.06
C PRO A 11 -2.95 -3.71 5.89
N VAL A 12 -2.43 -4.94 5.86
CA VAL A 12 -1.58 -5.38 4.75
C VAL A 12 -2.04 -6.74 4.26
N ALA A 13 -1.84 -6.98 2.97
CA ALA A 13 -1.97 -8.29 2.36
C ALA A 13 -0.59 -8.72 1.87
N TYR A 14 -0.11 -9.82 2.40
CA TYR A 14 1.17 -10.37 2.04
C TYR A 14 0.92 -11.39 0.94
N LEU A 15 1.33 -11.07 -0.26
CA LEU A 15 0.94 -11.82 -1.46
C LEU A 15 2.17 -12.41 -2.16
N ASN A 16 1.94 -13.51 -2.86
CA ASN A 16 2.93 -14.06 -3.77
C ASN A 16 2.38 -13.91 -5.18
N ILE A 17 3.03 -13.08 -5.98
CA ILE A 17 2.62 -12.80 -7.35
C ILE A 17 3.73 -13.23 -8.28
N ARG A 18 3.48 -14.28 -9.06
CA ARG A 18 4.45 -14.82 -10.03
C ARG A 18 5.79 -15.14 -9.37
N GLY A 19 5.75 -15.68 -8.17
CA GLY A 19 6.95 -16.03 -7.43
C GLY A 19 7.61 -14.90 -6.68
N ALA A 20 7.11 -13.67 -6.81
CA ALA A 20 7.62 -12.52 -6.07
C ALA A 20 6.72 -12.21 -4.89
N THR A 21 7.32 -11.91 -3.75
CA THR A 21 6.57 -11.51 -2.57
C THR A 21 6.22 -10.03 -2.67
N VAL A 22 4.97 -9.72 -2.40
CA VAL A 22 4.46 -8.34 -2.46
C VAL A 22 3.75 -8.03 -1.15
N VAL A 23 4.04 -6.87 -0.59
CA VAL A 23 3.40 -6.36 0.62
C VAL A 23 2.45 -5.25 0.18
N ALA A 24 1.17 -5.58 0.07
CA ALA A 24 0.16 -4.59 -0.32
C ALA A 24 -0.35 -3.90 0.93
N VAL A 25 -0.16 -2.58 1.04
CA VAL A 25 -0.62 -1.79 2.17
C VAL A 25 -1.85 -1.00 1.76
N PHE A 26 -2.86 -0.97 2.63
CA PHE A 26 -4.15 -0.36 2.33
C PHE A 26 -4.29 0.96 3.07
N LEU A 27 -4.35 2.03 2.30
CA LEU A 27 -4.42 3.38 2.83
C LEU A 27 -5.82 3.95 2.60
N ASP A 28 -6.19 4.97 3.36
CA ASP A 28 -7.49 5.61 3.15
C ASP A 28 -7.43 6.60 1.98
N SER A 29 -8.58 7.12 1.60
CA SER A 29 -8.67 8.01 0.44
C SER A 29 -7.90 9.32 0.65
N ALA A 30 -7.64 9.71 1.88
CA ALA A 30 -6.90 10.93 2.17
C ALA A 30 -5.47 10.87 1.64
N PHE A 31 -4.93 9.67 1.45
CA PHE A 31 -3.61 9.53 0.83
C PHE A 31 -3.59 10.13 -0.57
N GLY A 32 -4.67 9.94 -1.32
CA GLY A 32 -4.78 10.49 -2.67
C GLY A 32 -4.87 12.01 -2.72
N ASP A 33 -5.23 12.65 -1.60
CA ASP A 33 -5.32 14.10 -1.51
C ASP A 33 -3.97 14.76 -1.22
N LEU A 34 -2.95 13.98 -0.93
CA LEU A 34 -1.61 14.51 -0.71
C LEU A 34 -0.99 15.00 -2.01
N SER A 35 -0.08 15.97 -1.92
CA SER A 35 0.72 16.36 -3.07
C SER A 35 1.57 15.17 -3.55
N PRO A 36 2.03 15.18 -4.81
CA PRO A 36 2.90 14.11 -5.29
C PRO A 36 4.14 13.91 -4.42
N GLU A 37 4.76 15.00 -3.94
CA GLU A 37 5.91 14.90 -3.07
C GLU A 37 5.58 14.23 -1.75
N ASN A 38 4.44 14.59 -1.15
CA ASN A 38 4.01 14.01 0.11
C ASN A 38 3.63 12.56 -0.04
N ARG A 39 3.02 12.19 -1.17
CA ARG A 39 2.72 10.77 -1.45
C ARG A 39 4.01 9.97 -1.57
N THR A 40 5.00 10.49 -2.28
CA THR A 40 6.29 9.82 -2.44
C THR A 40 6.98 9.65 -1.10
N GLY A 41 6.98 10.70 -0.27
CA GLY A 41 7.59 10.63 1.06
C GLY A 41 6.90 9.65 1.98
N THR A 42 5.58 9.62 1.95
CA THR A 42 4.78 8.68 2.74
C THR A 42 5.03 7.25 2.29
N TYR A 43 5.08 7.02 0.99
CA TYR A 43 5.37 5.70 0.44
C TYR A 43 6.76 5.22 0.88
N ALA A 44 7.76 6.09 0.83
CA ALA A 44 9.11 5.73 1.29
C ALA A 44 9.13 5.40 2.78
N ALA A 45 8.36 6.13 3.59
CA ALA A 45 8.26 5.85 5.03
C ALA A 45 7.60 4.49 5.27
N ILE A 46 6.59 4.15 4.49
CA ILE A 46 5.93 2.85 4.59
C ILE A 46 6.89 1.73 4.21
N GLN A 47 7.67 1.92 3.14
CA GLN A 47 8.67 0.94 2.74
C GLN A 47 9.70 0.71 3.86
N ALA A 48 10.16 1.78 4.50
CA ALA A 48 11.11 1.68 5.59
C ALA A 48 10.51 0.97 6.80
N ALA A 49 9.25 1.28 7.13
CA ALA A 49 8.57 0.64 8.25
C ALA A 49 8.37 -0.85 7.98
N ALA A 50 8.01 -1.21 6.76
CA ALA A 50 7.84 -2.62 6.40
C ALA A 50 9.16 -3.38 6.55
N ALA A 51 10.25 -2.81 6.08
CA ALA A 51 11.56 -3.43 6.20
C ALA A 51 11.96 -3.63 7.65
N ARG A 52 11.71 -2.63 8.50
CA ARG A 52 12.04 -2.73 9.93
C ARG A 52 11.23 -3.81 10.63
N GLN A 53 10.04 -4.11 10.15
CA GLN A 53 9.16 -5.08 10.79
C GLN A 53 9.26 -6.46 10.17
N GLY A 54 10.24 -6.67 9.29
CA GLY A 54 10.52 -7.97 8.73
C GLY A 54 9.70 -8.35 7.51
N PHE A 55 8.90 -7.45 6.97
CA PHE A 55 8.21 -7.72 5.72
C PHE A 55 9.22 -7.65 4.57
N GLN A 56 9.29 -8.72 3.81
CA GLN A 56 10.21 -8.81 2.68
C GLN A 56 9.41 -8.79 1.39
N GLY A 57 9.95 -8.11 0.37
CA GLY A 57 9.32 -8.03 -0.91
C GLY A 57 8.99 -6.61 -1.31
N ASP A 58 8.34 -6.47 -2.45
CA ASP A 58 7.97 -5.16 -2.98
C ASP A 58 6.77 -4.62 -2.21
N VAL A 59 6.85 -3.35 -1.80
CA VAL A 59 5.74 -2.68 -1.14
C VAL A 59 4.89 -1.98 -2.20
N VAL A 60 3.59 -2.23 -2.14
CA VAL A 60 2.62 -1.58 -3.02
C VAL A 60 1.62 -0.84 -2.13
N ALA A 61 1.48 0.45 -2.35
CA ALA A 61 0.50 1.26 -1.63
C ALA A 61 -0.78 1.33 -2.44
N LEU A 62 -1.90 1.03 -1.80
CA LEU A 62 -3.21 0.99 -2.45
C LEU A 62 -4.18 1.89 -1.72
N TRP A 63 -4.99 2.60 -2.47
CA TRP A 63 -6.09 3.36 -1.89
C TRP A 63 -7.22 3.46 -2.90
N GLU A 64 -8.40 3.80 -2.40
CA GLU A 64 -9.56 4.01 -3.25
C GLU A 64 -9.84 5.49 -3.27
N ASP A 65 -9.94 6.07 -4.46
CA ASP A 65 -10.19 7.50 -4.56
C ASP A 65 -11.69 7.81 -4.35
N VAL A 66 -12.03 9.11 -4.39
CA VAL A 66 -13.40 9.53 -4.11
C VAL A 66 -14.41 8.99 -5.11
N SER A 67 -13.96 8.58 -6.29
CA SER A 67 -14.84 8.00 -7.31
C SER A 67 -14.96 6.48 -7.18
N GLY A 68 -14.29 5.88 -6.20
CA GLY A 68 -14.31 4.43 -6.00
C GLY A 68 -13.30 3.67 -6.83
N ARG A 69 -12.42 4.37 -7.51
CA ARG A 69 -11.38 3.71 -8.32
C ARG A 69 -10.19 3.32 -7.46
N THR A 70 -9.63 2.18 -7.78
CA THR A 70 -8.41 1.72 -7.13
C THR A 70 -7.22 2.47 -7.69
N GLN A 71 -6.45 3.10 -6.80
CA GLN A 71 -5.20 3.76 -7.14
C GLN A 71 -4.07 3.03 -6.44
N PHE A 72 -2.87 3.06 -7.02
CA PHE A 72 -1.75 2.36 -6.40
C PHE A 72 -0.42 2.99 -6.79
N ILE A 73 0.59 2.76 -5.95
CA ILE A 73 1.98 3.03 -6.24
C ILE A 73 2.71 1.71 -6.13
N ALA A 74 3.35 1.27 -7.21
CA ALA A 74 3.99 -0.04 -7.27
C ALA A 74 5.24 0.02 -8.13
N PRO A 75 6.22 -0.88 -7.86
CA PRO A 75 7.33 -1.05 -8.79
C PRO A 75 6.82 -1.48 -10.17
N PRO A 76 7.55 -1.13 -11.25
CA PRO A 76 7.06 -1.40 -12.61
C PRO A 76 6.69 -2.85 -12.86
N GLN A 77 7.43 -3.80 -12.29
CA GLN A 77 7.18 -5.22 -12.52
C GLN A 77 5.87 -5.70 -11.91
N GLN A 78 5.31 -4.95 -10.94
CA GLN A 78 4.07 -5.33 -10.28
C GLN A 78 2.85 -4.60 -10.85
N ARG A 79 3.05 -3.57 -11.65
CA ARG A 79 1.95 -2.74 -12.14
C ARG A 79 0.89 -3.52 -12.92
N PRO A 80 1.25 -4.45 -13.82
CA PRO A 80 0.21 -5.15 -14.58
C PRO A 80 -0.79 -5.89 -13.72
N PHE A 81 -0.35 -6.47 -12.62
CA PHE A 81 -1.26 -7.16 -11.72
C PHE A 81 -2.25 -6.18 -11.08
N PHE A 82 -1.72 -5.06 -10.58
CA PHE A 82 -2.55 -4.10 -9.84
C PHE A 82 -3.44 -3.25 -10.74
N GLN A 83 -3.21 -3.27 -12.03
CA GLN A 83 -4.10 -2.60 -12.98
C GLN A 83 -5.40 -3.36 -13.22
N VAL A 84 -5.44 -4.64 -12.90
CA VAL A 84 -6.60 -5.50 -13.21
C VAL A 84 -7.33 -5.98 -11.96
N VAL A 85 -6.84 -5.66 -10.76
CA VAL A 85 -7.52 -6.05 -9.52
C VAL A 85 -8.01 -4.79 -8.82
N SER A 86 -9.10 -4.94 -8.05
CA SER A 86 -9.67 -3.81 -7.33
C SER A 86 -9.18 -3.79 -5.88
N TYR A 87 -9.28 -2.61 -5.27
CA TYR A 87 -8.99 -2.43 -3.85
C TYR A 87 -9.81 -3.42 -3.01
N GLY A 88 -11.10 -3.54 -3.31
CA GLY A 88 -11.98 -4.41 -2.54
C GLY A 88 -11.59 -5.88 -2.64
N GLN A 89 -11.18 -6.32 -3.83
CA GLN A 89 -10.74 -7.70 -4.02
C GLN A 89 -9.49 -8.00 -3.19
N LEU A 90 -8.54 -7.08 -3.18
CA LEU A 90 -7.32 -7.25 -2.41
C LEU A 90 -7.56 -7.09 -0.92
N ARG A 91 -8.46 -6.18 -0.53
CA ARG A 91 -8.79 -5.95 0.87
C ARG A 91 -9.32 -7.20 1.55
N ALA A 92 -10.01 -8.05 0.80
CA ALA A 92 -10.51 -9.32 1.32
C ALA A 92 -9.38 -10.30 1.66
N GLN A 93 -8.17 -10.04 1.19
CA GLN A 93 -7.02 -10.91 1.44
C GLN A 93 -6.09 -10.40 2.53
N VAL A 94 -6.49 -9.39 3.27
CA VAL A 94 -5.68 -8.85 4.36
C VAL A 94 -5.36 -9.97 5.35
N ASN A 95 -4.08 -10.13 5.65
CA ASN A 95 -3.61 -11.18 6.54
C ASN A 95 -2.56 -10.68 7.53
N GLY A 96 -2.44 -9.36 7.68
CA GLY A 96 -1.50 -8.80 8.63
C GLY A 96 -1.71 -7.31 8.82
N THR A 97 -0.85 -6.72 9.62
CA THR A 97 -0.85 -5.29 9.88
C THR A 97 0.58 -4.77 9.90
N LEU A 98 0.72 -3.50 9.55
CA LEU A 98 1.98 -2.78 9.62
C LEU A 98 1.82 -1.69 10.67
N SER A 99 2.74 -1.65 11.63
CA SER A 99 2.73 -0.60 12.66
C SER A 99 3.51 0.61 12.19
N CYS A 100 2.94 1.78 12.38
CA CYS A 100 3.58 3.04 11.99
C CYS A 100 3.64 4.03 13.13
#